data_06ad15b3af7c537ba09404479d99ccf1
#
_entry.id   06ad15b3af7c537ba09404479d99ccf1
#
_cell.length_a   1.000
_cell.length_b   1.000
_cell.length_c   1.000
_cell.angle_alpha   90.00
_cell.angle_beta   90.00
_cell.angle_gamma   90.00
#
_symmetry.space_group_name_H-M   'P 1'
#
loop_
_entity.id
_entity.type
_entity.pdbx_description
1 polymer ?
#
loop_
_entity_poly.entity_id
_entity_poly.type
_entity_poly.pdbx_seq_one_letter_code
_entity_poly.pdbx_strand_id
1 'polypeptide(L)'
;MSKLTREVHHRVKNNLQVISSLINFHARGATGPEAMAAYASIQRRVDALAVVHRHHFAELEDNRGLNLRTMIGELAANIRATAPEGASGIGISLDVAPLLVNQDVAVAVAFLVTEMLELAMNCDSAAQIRVAIKPTEDEGRAVVRVVSRALVETDRLRELIGKRYGRVMEGLARQLRAPLHHDPLTGAYEIAIPIVGRD
;
A
#
# COMPACT_ATOMS: atom_id res chain seq x y z
N MET A 1 4.36 28.76 2.53
CA MET A 1 3.32 27.88 3.13
C MET A 1 2.43 28.68 4.07
N SER A 2 1.08 28.65 3.92
CA SER A 2 0.19 29.41 4.77
C SER A 2 0.12 28.77 6.17
N LYS A 3 -0.09 29.61 7.22
CA LYS A 3 -0.29 29.15 8.61
C LYS A 3 -1.46 28.15 8.71
N LEU A 4 -2.51 28.36 7.89
CA LEU A 4 -3.67 27.50 7.80
C LEU A 4 -3.32 26.08 7.29
N THR A 5 -2.49 25.97 6.26
CA THR A 5 -2.07 24.68 5.69
C THR A 5 -1.31 23.84 6.73
N ARG A 6 -0.42 24.48 7.51
CA ARG A 6 0.33 23.81 8.58
C ARG A 6 -0.59 23.33 9.70
N GLU A 7 -1.59 24.12 10.07
CA GLU A 7 -2.56 23.75 11.10
C GLU A 7 -3.42 22.56 10.66
N VAL A 8 -3.91 22.55 9.42
CA VAL A 8 -4.67 21.41 8.85
C VAL A 8 -3.83 20.13 8.89
N HIS A 9 -2.56 20.20 8.50
CA HIS A 9 -1.65 19.07 8.56
C HIS A 9 -1.51 18.50 9.98
N HIS A 10 -1.25 19.37 10.96
CA HIS A 10 -1.13 18.93 12.34
C HIS A 10 -2.41 18.27 12.84
N ARG A 11 -3.58 18.79 12.48
CA ARG A 11 -4.88 18.19 12.84
C ARG A 11 -5.09 16.83 12.19
N VAL A 12 -4.77 16.66 10.90
CA VAL A 12 -4.90 15.36 10.24
C VAL A 12 -3.95 14.34 10.85
N LYS A 13 -2.69 14.69 11.10
CA LYS A 13 -1.73 13.83 11.80
C LYS A 13 -2.25 13.39 13.17
N ASN A 14 -2.76 14.35 13.98
CA ASN A 14 -3.30 14.05 15.29
C ASN A 14 -4.53 13.14 15.21
N ASN A 15 -5.43 13.38 14.24
CA ASN A 15 -6.61 12.53 14.03
C ASN A 15 -6.24 11.10 13.65
N LEU A 16 -5.25 10.91 12.76
CA LEU A 16 -4.76 9.58 12.41
C LEU A 16 -4.13 8.86 13.61
N GLN A 17 -3.40 9.58 14.49
CA GLN A 17 -2.87 9.00 15.72
C GLN A 17 -3.97 8.57 16.70
N VAL A 18 -5.03 9.37 16.84
CA VAL A 18 -6.20 9.01 17.66
C VAL A 18 -6.89 7.77 17.10
N ILE A 19 -7.11 7.71 15.78
CA ILE A 19 -7.70 6.54 15.10
C ILE A 19 -6.85 5.30 15.34
N SER A 20 -5.53 5.37 15.14
CA SER A 20 -4.59 4.27 15.41
C SER A 20 -4.68 3.80 16.87
N SER A 21 -4.75 4.73 17.83
CA SER A 21 -4.87 4.39 19.26
C SER A 21 -6.19 3.69 19.57
N LEU A 22 -7.30 4.13 18.97
CA LEU A 22 -8.61 3.48 19.12
C LEU A 22 -8.62 2.07 18.53
N ILE A 23 -8.04 1.88 17.34
CA ILE A 23 -7.92 0.56 16.71
C ILE A 23 -7.12 -0.38 17.61
N ASN A 24 -5.97 0.06 18.11
CA ASN A 24 -5.14 -0.74 19.02
C ASN A 24 -5.85 -1.06 20.33
N PHE A 25 -6.63 -0.12 20.88
CA PHE A 25 -7.42 -0.36 22.08
C PHE A 25 -8.46 -1.44 21.85
N HIS A 26 -9.23 -1.37 20.77
CA HIS A 26 -10.23 -2.37 20.42
C HIS A 26 -9.61 -3.73 20.06
N ALA A 27 -8.45 -3.73 19.37
CA ALA A 27 -7.73 -4.94 19.02
C ALA A 27 -7.32 -5.77 20.27
N ARG A 28 -6.97 -5.10 21.39
CA ARG A 28 -6.62 -5.77 22.64
C ARG A 28 -7.81 -6.49 23.30
N GLY A 29 -9.03 -6.04 23.05
CA GLY A 29 -10.26 -6.66 23.51
C GLY A 29 -10.84 -7.69 22.52
N ALA A 30 -10.26 -7.81 21.33
CA ALA A 30 -10.76 -8.73 20.32
C ALA A 30 -10.46 -10.17 20.69
N THR A 31 -11.49 -11.02 20.64
CA THR A 31 -11.40 -12.46 20.90
C THR A 31 -11.45 -13.21 19.58
N GLY A 32 -10.44 -14.05 19.35
CA GLY A 32 -10.33 -14.89 18.17
C GLY A 32 -9.41 -14.35 17.06
N PRO A 33 -8.77 -15.27 16.33
CA PRO A 33 -7.74 -14.92 15.34
C PRO A 33 -8.28 -14.10 14.17
N GLU A 34 -9.54 -14.29 13.79
CA GLU A 34 -10.17 -13.57 12.68
C GLU A 34 -10.38 -12.08 13.01
N ALA A 35 -10.87 -11.78 14.22
CA ALA A 35 -11.05 -10.41 14.69
C ALA A 35 -9.70 -9.70 14.84
N MET A 36 -8.70 -10.35 15.40
CA MET A 36 -7.34 -9.81 15.50
C MET A 36 -6.74 -9.51 14.12
N ALA A 37 -6.90 -10.42 13.16
CA ALA A 37 -6.44 -10.21 11.79
C ALA A 37 -7.17 -9.05 11.10
N ALA A 38 -8.46 -8.85 11.36
CA ALA A 38 -9.23 -7.72 10.84
C ALA A 38 -8.70 -6.38 11.38
N TYR A 39 -8.49 -6.27 12.69
CA TYR A 39 -7.92 -5.05 13.29
C TYR A 39 -6.51 -4.76 12.80
N ALA A 40 -5.65 -5.77 12.68
CA ALA A 40 -4.31 -5.61 12.13
C ALA A 40 -4.33 -5.09 10.68
N SER A 41 -5.29 -5.55 9.87
CA SER A 41 -5.46 -5.04 8.49
C SER A 41 -5.93 -3.58 8.47
N ILE A 42 -6.89 -3.22 9.31
CA ILE A 42 -7.36 -1.83 9.42
C ILE A 42 -6.20 -0.93 9.86
N GLN A 43 -5.40 -1.37 10.84
CA GLN A 43 -4.24 -0.62 11.31
C GLN A 43 -3.25 -0.36 10.17
N ARG A 44 -2.90 -1.37 9.38
CA ARG A 44 -1.98 -1.21 8.23
C ARG A 44 -2.48 -0.19 7.20
N ARG A 45 -3.78 -0.14 6.96
CA ARG A 45 -4.39 0.88 6.05
C ARG A 45 -4.28 2.29 6.63
N VAL A 46 -4.52 2.45 7.93
CA VAL A 46 -4.36 3.74 8.59
C VAL A 46 -2.89 4.18 8.56
N ASP A 47 -1.95 3.25 8.78
CA ASP A 47 -0.52 3.53 8.70
C ASP A 47 -0.10 3.91 7.27
N ALA A 48 -0.65 3.23 6.24
CA ALA A 48 -0.42 3.59 4.84
C ALA A 48 -0.93 5.01 4.52
N LEU A 49 -2.12 5.37 5.01
CA LEU A 49 -2.66 6.72 4.86
C LEU A 49 -1.78 7.76 5.56
N ALA A 50 -1.26 7.43 6.74
CA ALA A 50 -0.35 8.31 7.48
C ALA A 50 0.97 8.53 6.71
N VAL A 51 1.50 7.51 6.04
CA VAL A 51 2.67 7.63 5.15
C VAL A 51 2.37 8.61 4.01
N VAL A 52 1.29 8.38 3.26
CA VAL A 52 0.91 9.27 2.15
C VAL A 52 0.75 10.70 2.62
N HIS A 53 0.08 10.92 3.75
CA HIS A 53 -0.16 12.25 4.29
C HIS A 53 1.14 12.97 4.68
N ARG A 54 2.13 12.27 5.25
CA ARG A 54 3.45 12.84 5.56
C ARG A 54 4.18 13.30 4.31
N HIS A 55 4.20 12.47 3.28
CA HIS A 55 4.87 12.79 2.01
C HIS A 55 4.17 13.91 1.27
N HIS A 56 2.84 13.89 1.21
CA HIS A 56 2.07 14.97 0.57
C HIS A 56 2.41 16.33 1.18
N PHE A 57 2.53 16.39 2.50
CA PHE A 57 2.80 17.65 3.17
C PHE A 57 4.22 18.15 2.96
N ALA A 58 5.22 17.27 2.95
CA ALA A 58 6.61 17.63 2.70
C ALA A 58 6.80 18.23 1.30
N GLU A 59 5.98 17.82 0.32
CA GLU A 59 6.08 18.24 -1.08
C GLU A 59 5.16 19.41 -1.47
N LEU A 60 4.24 19.84 -0.56
CA LEU A 60 3.40 21.03 -0.78
C LEU A 60 4.22 22.33 -0.99
N GLU A 61 5.46 22.35 -0.54
CA GLU A 61 6.37 23.49 -0.77
C GLU A 61 6.82 23.59 -2.22
N ASP A 62 6.95 22.44 -2.93
CA ASP A 62 7.43 22.36 -4.31
C ASP A 62 6.32 22.23 -5.37
N ASN A 63 5.09 21.93 -4.95
CA ASN A 63 3.88 21.73 -5.81
C ASN A 63 4.07 20.72 -6.95
N ARG A 64 4.99 19.74 -6.81
CA ARG A 64 5.38 18.79 -7.86
C ARG A 64 4.68 17.44 -7.79
N GLY A 65 4.03 17.13 -6.67
CA GLY A 65 3.41 15.81 -6.42
C GLY A 65 4.24 14.91 -5.52
N LEU A 66 3.70 13.74 -5.12
CA LEU A 66 4.35 12.81 -4.21
C LEU A 66 5.33 11.89 -4.92
N ASN A 67 6.52 11.73 -4.34
CA ASN A 67 7.54 10.82 -4.85
C ASN A 67 7.23 9.38 -4.43
N LEU A 68 6.93 8.53 -5.42
CA LEU A 68 6.58 7.12 -5.19
C LEU A 68 7.73 6.31 -4.57
N ARG A 69 8.99 6.58 -4.93
CA ARG A 69 10.13 5.84 -4.40
C ARG A 69 10.25 5.99 -2.89
N THR A 70 10.20 7.21 -2.38
CA THR A 70 10.31 7.50 -0.94
C THR A 70 9.09 6.99 -0.19
N MET A 71 7.90 7.20 -0.73
CA MET A 71 6.64 6.76 -0.14
C MET A 71 6.56 5.22 -0.03
N ILE A 72 6.84 4.49 -1.11
CA ILE A 72 6.81 3.02 -1.11
C ILE A 72 7.93 2.44 -0.24
N GLY A 73 9.08 3.11 -0.18
CA GLY A 73 10.18 2.74 0.71
C GLY A 73 9.77 2.75 2.18
N GLU A 74 9.12 3.82 2.62
CA GLU A 74 8.62 3.94 4.00
C GLU A 74 7.49 2.94 4.27
N LEU A 75 6.56 2.77 3.33
CA LEU A 75 5.47 1.81 3.43
C LEU A 75 6.00 0.38 3.64
N ALA A 76 6.94 -0.05 2.83
CA ALA A 76 7.56 -1.38 2.94
C ALA A 76 8.33 -1.57 4.26
N ALA A 77 8.99 -0.52 4.75
CA ALA A 77 9.68 -0.54 6.04
C ALA A 77 8.68 -0.72 7.20
N ASN A 78 7.56 0.00 7.18
CA ASN A 78 6.51 -0.11 8.20
C ASN A 78 5.87 -1.50 8.21
N ILE A 79 5.58 -2.08 7.03
CA ILE A 79 5.00 -3.42 6.91
C ILE A 79 5.96 -4.46 7.48
N ARG A 80 7.27 -4.36 7.20
CA ARG A 80 8.28 -5.25 7.80
C ARG A 80 8.35 -5.13 9.32
N ALA A 81 8.31 -3.90 9.83
CA ALA A 81 8.40 -3.65 11.28
C ALA A 81 7.17 -4.16 12.06
N THR A 82 6.01 -4.27 11.40
CA THR A 82 4.74 -4.73 12.00
C THR A 82 4.40 -6.17 11.63
N ALA A 83 5.30 -6.89 10.95
CA ALA A 83 5.13 -8.29 10.62
C ALA A 83 5.04 -9.13 11.90
N PRO A 84 4.16 -10.15 11.95
CA PRO A 84 4.03 -11.02 13.13
C PRO A 84 5.37 -11.68 13.52
N GLU A 85 5.57 -11.93 14.81
CA GLU A 85 6.66 -12.76 15.29
C GLU A 85 6.59 -14.14 14.61
N GLY A 86 7.66 -14.55 13.94
CA GLY A 86 7.69 -15.76 13.10
C GLY A 86 7.66 -15.48 11.59
N ALA A 87 7.33 -14.26 11.16
CA ALA A 87 7.47 -13.80 9.78
C ALA A 87 8.88 -13.22 9.48
N SER A 88 9.89 -13.68 10.21
CA SER A 88 11.28 -13.21 10.08
C SER A 88 11.93 -13.52 8.71
N GLY A 89 11.27 -14.36 7.89
CA GLY A 89 11.69 -14.70 6.54
C GLY A 89 11.15 -13.80 5.43
N ILE A 90 10.29 -12.81 5.75
CA ILE A 90 9.70 -11.92 4.74
C ILE A 90 10.78 -11.03 4.13
N GLY A 91 10.95 -11.15 2.81
CA GLY A 91 11.78 -10.28 2.01
C GLY A 91 10.93 -9.36 1.15
N ILE A 92 11.12 -8.04 1.28
CA ILE A 92 10.51 -7.05 0.37
C ILE A 92 11.64 -6.34 -0.35
N SER A 93 11.74 -6.54 -1.66
CA SER A 93 12.68 -5.85 -2.53
C SER A 93 11.95 -4.78 -3.36
N LEU A 94 12.58 -3.63 -3.52
CA LEU A 94 12.00 -2.46 -4.18
C LEU A 94 12.82 -2.07 -5.40
N ASP A 95 12.13 -1.89 -6.52
CA ASP A 95 12.69 -1.38 -7.78
C ASP A 95 11.77 -0.27 -8.31
N VAL A 96 11.75 0.84 -7.60
CA VAL A 96 10.83 1.95 -7.83
C VAL A 96 11.57 3.12 -8.46
N ALA A 97 11.12 3.57 -9.63
CA ALA A 97 11.63 4.79 -10.26
C ALA A 97 11.20 6.04 -9.46
N PRO A 98 11.97 7.14 -9.50
CA PRO A 98 11.64 8.40 -8.82
C PRO A 98 10.54 9.15 -9.58
N LEU A 99 9.32 8.61 -9.55
CA LEU A 99 8.14 9.12 -10.24
C LEU A 99 7.28 9.93 -9.30
N LEU A 100 6.63 10.97 -9.81
CA LEU A 100 5.73 11.82 -9.07
C LEU A 100 4.28 11.50 -9.44
N VAL A 101 3.40 11.50 -8.44
CA VAL A 101 1.96 11.29 -8.60
C VAL A 101 1.18 12.32 -7.79
N ASN A 102 -0.08 12.56 -8.16
CA ASN A 102 -0.97 13.33 -7.31
C ASN A 102 -1.39 12.54 -6.06
N GLN A 103 -2.00 13.21 -5.10
CA GLN A 103 -2.40 12.61 -3.81
C GLN A 103 -3.39 11.47 -3.98
N ASP A 104 -4.38 11.58 -4.86
CA ASP A 104 -5.41 10.54 -5.03
C ASP A 104 -4.80 9.24 -5.56
N VAL A 105 -3.88 9.35 -6.53
CA VAL A 105 -3.11 8.21 -7.05
C VAL A 105 -2.20 7.64 -5.97
N ALA A 106 -1.51 8.49 -5.19
CA ALA A 106 -0.64 8.05 -4.12
C ALA A 106 -1.39 7.23 -3.06
N VAL A 107 -2.59 7.67 -2.64
CA VAL A 107 -3.45 6.93 -1.68
C VAL A 107 -3.85 5.58 -2.25
N ALA A 108 -4.35 5.55 -3.49
CA ALA A 108 -4.79 4.31 -4.11
C ALA A 108 -3.64 3.31 -4.31
N VAL A 109 -2.46 3.78 -4.73
CA VAL A 109 -1.24 2.96 -4.90
C VAL A 109 -0.74 2.45 -3.55
N ALA A 110 -0.68 3.30 -2.52
CA ALA A 110 -0.26 2.90 -1.17
C ALA A 110 -1.15 1.79 -0.61
N PHE A 111 -2.47 1.92 -0.73
CA PHE A 111 -3.40 0.90 -0.29
C PHE A 111 -3.28 -0.38 -1.12
N LEU A 112 -3.21 -0.27 -2.44
CA LEU A 112 -3.12 -1.44 -3.32
C LEU A 112 -1.84 -2.25 -3.04
N VAL A 113 -0.69 -1.58 -2.90
CA VAL A 113 0.57 -2.24 -2.54
C VAL A 113 0.46 -2.87 -1.15
N THR A 114 -0.14 -2.19 -0.16
CA THR A 114 -0.36 -2.74 1.18
C THR A 114 -1.19 -4.02 1.14
N GLU A 115 -2.31 -4.03 0.39
CA GLU A 115 -3.17 -5.21 0.24
C GLU A 115 -2.44 -6.39 -0.41
N MET A 116 -1.63 -6.13 -1.45
CA MET A 116 -0.87 -7.18 -2.14
C MET A 116 0.25 -7.75 -1.26
N LEU A 117 0.95 -6.90 -0.51
CA LEU A 117 1.96 -7.33 0.45
C LEU A 117 1.33 -8.18 1.56
N GLU A 118 0.20 -7.73 2.11
CA GLU A 118 -0.53 -8.45 3.14
C GLU A 118 -1.07 -9.79 2.61
N LEU A 119 -1.62 -9.81 1.39
CA LEU A 119 -2.10 -11.04 0.75
C LEU A 119 -0.96 -12.05 0.59
N ALA A 120 0.20 -11.64 0.09
CA ALA A 120 1.36 -12.50 -0.06
C ALA A 120 1.82 -13.08 1.29
N MET A 121 1.89 -12.26 2.34
CA MET A 121 2.25 -12.68 3.69
C MET A 121 1.24 -13.65 4.31
N ASN A 122 -0.05 -13.53 3.98
CA ASN A 122 -1.10 -14.45 4.45
C ASN A 122 -1.13 -15.77 3.66
N CYS A 123 -0.56 -15.79 2.43
CA CYS A 123 -0.35 -17.01 1.67
C CYS A 123 0.91 -17.76 2.12
N ASP A 124 1.99 -17.01 2.42
CA ASP A 124 3.28 -17.55 2.87
C ASP A 124 3.94 -16.56 3.84
N SER A 125 4.17 -16.99 5.08
CA SER A 125 4.80 -16.18 6.13
C SER A 125 6.29 -15.88 5.88
N ALA A 126 6.91 -16.58 4.94
CA ALA A 126 8.29 -16.37 4.48
C ALA A 126 8.37 -15.77 3.06
N ALA A 127 7.27 -15.14 2.60
CA ALA A 127 7.15 -14.64 1.23
C ALA A 127 8.30 -13.69 0.85
N GLN A 128 8.88 -13.95 -0.33
CA GLN A 128 9.77 -13.01 -1.00
C GLN A 128 8.97 -12.21 -2.02
N ILE A 129 8.87 -10.90 -1.81
CA ILE A 129 8.00 -10.02 -2.57
C ILE A 129 8.83 -8.95 -3.25
N ARG A 130 8.64 -8.77 -4.55
CA ARG A 130 9.25 -7.67 -5.30
C ARG A 130 8.18 -6.66 -5.69
N VAL A 131 8.40 -5.40 -5.34
CA VAL A 131 7.59 -4.26 -5.78
C VAL A 131 8.41 -3.45 -6.78
N ALA A 132 7.91 -3.34 -8.02
CA ALA A 132 8.52 -2.54 -9.06
C ALA A 132 7.53 -1.47 -9.55
N ILE A 133 8.01 -0.23 -9.75
CA ILE A 133 7.22 0.83 -10.38
C ILE A 133 8.10 1.50 -11.42
N LYS A 134 7.73 1.36 -12.69
CA LYS A 134 8.50 1.83 -13.83
C LYS A 134 7.62 2.64 -14.78
N PRO A 135 8.17 3.69 -15.42
CA PRO A 135 7.46 4.36 -16.49
C PRO A 135 7.19 3.38 -17.63
N THR A 136 6.11 3.61 -18.37
CA THR A 136 5.80 2.91 -19.62
C THR A 136 6.31 3.71 -20.82
N GLU A 137 6.16 3.15 -22.03
CA GLU A 137 6.40 3.87 -23.27
C GLU A 137 5.36 4.98 -23.51
N ASP A 138 4.16 4.83 -22.92
CA ASP A 138 3.12 5.84 -22.94
C ASP A 138 3.49 6.99 -22.00
N GLU A 139 3.61 8.20 -22.53
CA GLU A 139 3.90 9.40 -21.73
C GLU A 139 2.85 9.60 -20.62
N GLY A 140 3.32 9.96 -19.44
CA GLY A 140 2.46 10.23 -18.28
C GLY A 140 1.91 8.98 -17.60
N ARG A 141 2.43 7.77 -17.90
CA ARG A 141 2.00 6.52 -17.26
C ARG A 141 3.18 5.71 -16.71
N ALA A 142 2.88 4.94 -15.68
CA ALA A 142 3.78 3.97 -15.10
C ALA A 142 3.03 2.67 -14.79
N VAL A 143 3.74 1.56 -14.63
CA VAL A 143 3.17 0.29 -14.16
C VAL A 143 3.67 0.03 -12.74
N VAL A 144 2.73 -0.24 -11.84
CA VAL A 144 2.97 -0.85 -10.53
C VAL A 144 2.89 -2.36 -10.71
N ARG A 145 3.96 -3.07 -10.34
CA ARG A 145 4.05 -4.52 -10.41
C ARG A 145 4.46 -5.08 -9.05
N VAL A 146 3.69 -6.02 -8.53
CA VAL A 146 4.01 -6.77 -7.32
C VAL A 146 4.10 -8.24 -7.68
N VAL A 147 5.23 -8.87 -7.39
CA VAL A 147 5.50 -10.27 -7.75
C VAL A 147 5.95 -11.05 -6.53
N SER A 148 5.34 -12.20 -6.31
CA SER A 148 5.76 -13.18 -5.31
C SER A 148 5.31 -14.57 -5.69
N ARG A 149 6.11 -15.61 -5.38
CA ARG A 149 5.65 -17.00 -5.49
C ARG A 149 4.44 -17.30 -4.62
N ALA A 150 4.27 -16.56 -3.52
CA ALA A 150 3.10 -16.66 -2.65
C ALA A 150 1.79 -16.23 -3.34
N LEU A 151 1.88 -15.48 -4.45
CA LEU A 151 0.74 -14.99 -5.23
C LEU A 151 0.48 -15.82 -6.49
N VAL A 152 1.19 -16.93 -6.71
CA VAL A 152 0.86 -17.94 -7.71
C VAL A 152 -0.49 -18.56 -7.37
N GLU A 153 -1.28 -18.89 -8.37
CA GLU A 153 -2.64 -19.38 -8.16
C GLU A 153 -2.67 -20.70 -7.40
N THR A 154 -3.34 -20.66 -6.24
CA THR A 154 -3.58 -21.79 -5.35
C THR A 154 -4.99 -21.68 -4.76
N ASP A 155 -5.51 -22.78 -4.21
CA ASP A 155 -6.80 -22.75 -3.50
C ASP A 155 -6.78 -21.74 -2.35
N ARG A 156 -5.67 -21.63 -1.62
CA ARG A 156 -5.48 -20.68 -0.55
C ARG A 156 -5.55 -19.23 -1.03
N LEU A 157 -4.88 -18.90 -2.13
CA LEU A 157 -4.94 -17.57 -2.74
C LEU A 157 -6.38 -17.23 -3.15
N ARG A 158 -7.06 -18.16 -3.86
CA ARG A 158 -8.45 -17.98 -4.30
C ARG A 158 -9.39 -17.73 -3.12
N GLU A 159 -9.23 -18.49 -2.03
CA GLU A 159 -10.02 -18.31 -0.80
C GLU A 159 -9.83 -16.91 -0.20
N LEU A 160 -8.58 -16.46 -0.05
CA LEU A 160 -8.26 -15.15 0.52
C LEU A 160 -8.78 -14.00 -0.35
N ILE A 161 -8.60 -14.10 -1.67
CA ILE A 161 -9.15 -13.11 -2.61
C ILE A 161 -10.67 -13.04 -2.49
N GLY A 162 -11.35 -14.18 -2.53
CA GLY A 162 -12.81 -14.24 -2.47
C GLY A 162 -13.39 -13.70 -1.15
N LYS A 163 -12.75 -14.01 -0.04
CA LYS A 163 -13.24 -13.60 1.29
C LYS A 163 -12.90 -12.16 1.68
N ARG A 164 -11.73 -11.64 1.26
CA ARG A 164 -11.21 -10.42 1.86
C ARG A 164 -10.61 -9.42 0.85
N TYR A 165 -9.64 -9.84 0.04
CA TYR A 165 -8.80 -8.91 -0.72
C TYR A 165 -9.41 -8.45 -2.04
N GLY A 166 -10.14 -9.31 -2.73
CA GLY A 166 -10.60 -9.07 -4.11
C GLY A 166 -11.41 -7.79 -4.23
N ARG A 167 -12.43 -7.60 -3.38
CA ARG A 167 -13.29 -6.41 -3.42
C ARG A 167 -12.53 -5.10 -3.20
N VAL A 168 -11.54 -5.12 -2.29
CA VAL A 168 -10.73 -3.93 -1.98
C VAL A 168 -9.82 -3.61 -3.16
N MET A 169 -9.09 -4.60 -3.67
CA MET A 169 -8.20 -4.43 -4.83
C MET A 169 -8.94 -3.97 -6.08
N GLU A 170 -10.12 -4.53 -6.36
CA GLU A 170 -10.99 -4.07 -7.45
C GLU A 170 -11.49 -2.63 -7.25
N GLY A 171 -11.84 -2.26 -6.02
CA GLY A 171 -12.23 -0.89 -5.68
C GLY A 171 -11.11 0.11 -5.95
N LEU A 172 -9.89 -0.23 -5.56
CA LEU A 172 -8.70 0.59 -5.79
C LEU A 172 -8.32 0.66 -7.28
N ALA A 173 -8.46 -0.44 -8.01
CA ALA A 173 -8.26 -0.45 -9.46
C ALA A 173 -9.25 0.48 -10.19
N ARG A 174 -10.53 0.48 -9.77
CA ARG A 174 -11.52 1.43 -10.29
C ARG A 174 -11.16 2.88 -9.96
N GLN A 175 -10.65 3.17 -8.77
CA GLN A 175 -10.18 4.50 -8.39
C GLN A 175 -9.00 4.95 -9.28
N LEU A 176 -8.09 4.04 -9.61
CA LEU A 176 -6.97 4.27 -10.53
C LEU A 176 -7.39 4.30 -12.01
N ARG A 177 -8.66 3.98 -12.31
CA ARG A 177 -9.21 3.90 -13.67
C ARG A 177 -8.41 2.98 -14.61
N ALA A 178 -7.91 1.88 -14.07
CA ALA A 178 -7.14 0.89 -14.80
C ALA A 178 -7.49 -0.51 -14.33
N PRO A 179 -7.46 -1.52 -15.22
CA PRO A 179 -7.64 -2.90 -14.82
C PRO A 179 -6.44 -3.38 -14.00
N LEU A 180 -6.74 -4.15 -12.96
CA LEU A 180 -5.73 -4.91 -12.24
C LEU A 180 -5.57 -6.28 -12.91
N HIS A 181 -4.39 -6.54 -13.43
CA HIS A 181 -4.05 -7.81 -14.06
C HIS A 181 -3.34 -8.72 -13.06
N HIS A 182 -3.71 -10.01 -13.06
CA HIS A 182 -3.03 -11.06 -12.31
C HIS A 182 -2.54 -12.12 -13.27
N ASP A 183 -1.24 -12.40 -13.22
CA ASP A 183 -0.66 -13.56 -13.88
C ASP A 183 -0.58 -14.73 -12.88
N PRO A 184 -1.45 -15.73 -13.00
CA PRO A 184 -1.55 -16.83 -12.06
C PRO A 184 -0.33 -17.75 -12.04
N LEU A 185 0.49 -17.74 -13.10
CA LEU A 185 1.66 -18.61 -13.22
C LEU A 185 2.90 -18.01 -12.55
N THR A 186 3.07 -16.69 -12.65
CA THR A 186 4.22 -15.98 -12.08
C THR A 186 3.92 -15.37 -10.72
N GLY A 187 2.64 -15.27 -10.35
CA GLY A 187 2.21 -14.57 -9.14
C GLY A 187 2.47 -13.05 -9.21
N ALA A 188 2.31 -12.48 -10.41
CA ALA A 188 2.46 -11.07 -10.64
C ALA A 188 1.10 -10.36 -10.69
N TYR A 189 0.96 -9.28 -9.93
CA TYR A 189 -0.12 -8.31 -10.08
C TYR A 189 0.42 -7.05 -10.74
N GLU A 190 -0.31 -6.52 -11.72
CA GLU A 190 0.08 -5.33 -12.47
C GLU A 190 -1.08 -4.36 -12.65
N ILE A 191 -0.80 -3.07 -12.53
CA ILE A 191 -1.75 -2.01 -12.83
C ILE A 191 -1.03 -0.79 -13.38
N ALA A 192 -1.60 -0.17 -14.41
CA ALA A 192 -1.13 1.09 -14.96
C ALA A 192 -1.66 2.27 -14.11
N ILE A 193 -0.80 3.23 -13.83
CA ILE A 193 -1.14 4.43 -13.06
C ILE A 193 -0.75 5.70 -13.82
N PRO A 194 -1.47 6.81 -13.65
CA PRO A 194 -1.03 8.11 -14.16
C PRO A 194 0.10 8.65 -13.28
N ILE A 195 1.07 9.29 -13.91
CA ILE A 195 2.16 10.02 -13.26
C ILE A 195 2.14 11.48 -13.68
N VAL A 196 2.67 12.34 -12.81
CA VAL A 196 2.87 13.76 -13.17
C VAL A 196 4.00 13.83 -14.18
N GLY A 197 3.76 14.48 -15.34
CA GLY A 197 4.77 14.67 -16.37
C GLY A 197 5.98 15.41 -15.80
N ARG A 198 7.18 15.09 -16.29
CA ARG A 198 8.35 15.94 -16.11
C ARG A 198 8.23 17.06 -17.14
N ASP A 199 7.90 18.29 -16.69
CA ASP A 199 8.12 19.49 -17.49
C ASP A 199 9.64 19.74 -17.67
#